data_004144ad34132c633a4e961fbd3e639c
#
_entry.id   004144ad34132c633a4e961fbd3e639c
#
_cell.length_a   1.000
_cell.length_b   1.000
_cell.length_c   1.000
_cell.angle_alpha   90.00
_cell.angle_beta   90.00
_cell.angle_gamma   90.00
#
_symmetry.space_group_name_H-M   'P 1'
#
loop_
_entity.id
_entity.type
_entity.pdbx_description
1 polymer ?
#
loop_
_entity_poly.entity_id
_entity_poly.type
_entity_poly.pdbx_seq_one_letter_code
_entity_poly.pdbx_strand_id
1 'polypeptide(L)'
;EYNENVLNELVSNIRELLKRGYKQKDIAILVRSKGVIQDIADKFQCEFGTDVSIVSDEAFQLDASLAVNVIIAALRLLTHPDDKLTESKLVKLYQQQVKQTDRDNNALFVDEGERELKSFLPSGYVDKFDFLLRLSLVDLVDEIYSLFNLGSLEGQSAYVCTFYDTLNEYLRDHPADIDDFIEEWEDSLSSNTIQSDEVDGIRLITIHKSKGLEYDNVLIPFCDWGLEKTVGNTIWCPGDNKEKPYGDLPLIPIDFSKKMIGTVFEDDYKEEHLQNTVDNMNLLYVAFTRAGKNLFITGKKASKTTFTKLQNGNTATDRSQIIQLVIDNLANELPEATVDDAGDKEAISFDFGTLLDCEQRVDKEKSTENPFELTPK
;
A
#
# COMPACT_ATOMS: atom_id res chain seq x y z
N GLU A 1 20.04 6.88 -14.10
CA GLU A 1 20.64 8.05 -13.42
C GLU A 1 19.62 8.81 -12.55
N TYR A 2 18.50 9.36 -13.10
CA TYR A 2 17.49 10.09 -12.30
C TYR A 2 16.86 9.23 -11.20
N ASN A 3 16.32 8.06 -11.53
CA ASN A 3 15.68 7.16 -10.56
C ASN A 3 16.69 6.74 -9.46
N GLU A 4 17.92 6.48 -9.83
CA GLU A 4 18.96 6.11 -8.87
C GLU A 4 19.32 7.25 -7.93
N ASN A 5 19.39 8.47 -8.44
CA ASN A 5 19.61 9.66 -7.60
C ASN A 5 18.47 9.89 -6.60
N VAL A 6 17.20 9.73 -7.03
CA VAL A 6 16.03 9.83 -6.14
C VAL A 6 16.07 8.75 -5.06
N LEU A 7 16.43 7.51 -5.41
CA LEU A 7 16.53 6.42 -4.44
C LEU A 7 17.70 6.61 -3.48
N ASN A 8 18.84 7.14 -3.93
CA ASN A 8 19.96 7.45 -3.06
C ASN A 8 19.63 8.57 -2.08
N GLU A 9 18.93 9.61 -2.53
CA GLU A 9 18.45 10.71 -1.69
C GLU A 9 17.43 10.20 -0.66
N LEU A 10 16.51 9.34 -1.07
CA LEU A 10 15.54 8.70 -0.17
C LEU A 10 16.26 7.92 0.95
N VAL A 11 17.26 7.12 0.62
CA VAL A 11 18.07 6.36 1.58
C VAL A 11 18.82 7.29 2.53
N SER A 12 19.40 8.38 2.00
CA SER A 12 20.14 9.39 2.79
C SER A 12 19.23 10.04 3.84
N ASN A 13 18.05 10.49 3.41
CA ASN A 13 17.07 11.13 4.30
C ASN A 13 16.57 10.18 5.39
N ILE A 14 16.35 8.92 5.06
CA ILE A 14 15.94 7.91 6.06
C ILE A 14 17.06 7.65 7.06
N ARG A 15 18.31 7.51 6.62
CA ARG A 15 19.46 7.37 7.54
C ARG A 15 19.57 8.54 8.48
N GLU A 16 19.34 9.77 8.00
CA GLU A 16 19.37 10.97 8.83
C GLU A 16 18.23 10.97 9.87
N LEU A 17 17.01 10.57 9.47
CA LEU A 17 15.86 10.47 10.39
C LEU A 17 16.10 9.43 11.47
N LEU A 18 16.58 8.23 11.11
CA LEU A 18 16.89 7.17 12.06
C LEU A 18 18.01 7.60 13.03
N LYS A 19 19.04 8.32 12.55
CA LYS A 19 20.12 8.89 13.37
C LYS A 19 19.60 9.93 14.35
N ARG A 20 18.56 10.67 14.01
CA ARG A 20 17.87 11.63 14.88
C ARG A 20 16.90 10.99 15.88
N GLY A 21 16.84 9.66 15.92
CA GLY A 21 16.07 8.90 16.91
C GLY A 21 14.63 8.59 16.52
N TYR A 22 14.21 8.89 15.29
CA TYR A 22 12.89 8.44 14.81
C TYR A 22 12.84 6.94 14.65
N LYS A 23 11.72 6.33 15.02
CA LYS A 23 11.46 4.91 14.78
C LYS A 23 10.99 4.70 13.34
N GLN A 24 11.16 3.50 12.83
CA GLN A 24 10.73 3.14 11.46
C GLN A 24 9.24 3.44 11.24
N LYS A 25 8.40 3.14 12.21
CA LYS A 25 6.95 3.40 12.16
C LYS A 25 6.56 4.90 12.11
N ASP A 26 7.45 5.80 12.49
CA ASP A 26 7.22 7.26 12.46
C ASP A 26 7.52 7.85 11.06
N ILE A 27 7.92 7.00 10.09
CA ILE A 27 8.34 7.37 8.75
C ILE A 27 7.41 6.76 7.72
N ALA A 28 6.92 7.57 6.79
CA ALA A 28 6.12 7.11 5.66
C ALA A 28 6.72 7.56 4.31
N ILE A 29 6.74 6.67 3.36
CA ILE A 29 7.08 6.94 1.96
C ILE A 29 5.78 6.91 1.16
N LEU A 30 5.42 8.05 0.58
CA LEU A 30 4.21 8.18 -0.22
C LEU A 30 4.55 8.14 -1.71
N VAL A 31 3.91 7.23 -2.44
CA VAL A 31 4.09 7.07 -3.88
C VAL A 31 2.78 7.29 -4.64
N ARG A 32 2.86 7.76 -5.88
CA ARG A 32 1.68 7.96 -6.74
C ARG A 32 1.14 6.65 -7.29
N SER A 33 2.00 5.73 -7.65
CA SER A 33 1.65 4.45 -8.27
C SER A 33 2.46 3.30 -7.67
N LYS A 34 1.93 2.09 -7.78
CA LYS A 34 2.59 0.88 -7.28
C LYS A 34 3.86 0.51 -8.08
N GLY A 35 4.03 1.03 -9.30
CA GLY A 35 5.14 0.67 -10.17
C GLY A 35 6.54 0.96 -9.62
N VAL A 36 6.66 1.92 -8.70
CA VAL A 36 7.96 2.28 -8.08
C VAL A 36 8.22 1.56 -6.74
N ILE A 37 7.23 0.81 -6.24
CA ILE A 37 7.33 0.13 -4.93
C ILE A 37 8.46 -0.91 -4.97
N GLN A 38 8.57 -1.67 -6.05
CA GLN A 38 9.59 -2.69 -6.19
C GLN A 38 11.00 -2.08 -6.22
N ASP A 39 11.20 -1.01 -6.98
CA ASP A 39 12.51 -0.34 -7.07
C ASP A 39 12.96 0.20 -5.70
N ILE A 40 12.01 0.75 -4.92
CA ILE A 40 12.27 1.21 -3.56
C ILE A 40 12.62 0.02 -2.65
N ALA A 41 11.86 -1.07 -2.70
CA ALA A 41 12.09 -2.25 -1.88
C ALA A 41 13.45 -2.89 -2.17
N ASP A 42 13.80 -3.05 -3.45
CA ASP A 42 15.10 -3.61 -3.88
C ASP A 42 16.26 -2.73 -3.42
N LYS A 43 16.13 -1.40 -3.53
CA LYS A 43 17.14 -0.47 -3.05
C LYS A 43 17.34 -0.56 -1.53
N PHE A 44 16.25 -0.66 -0.78
CA PHE A 44 16.31 -0.79 0.69
C PHE A 44 16.95 -2.11 1.11
N GLN A 45 16.60 -3.21 0.46
CA GLN A 45 17.21 -4.51 0.72
C GLN A 45 18.73 -4.46 0.51
N CYS A 46 19.18 -3.76 -0.52
CA CYS A 46 20.63 -3.59 -0.80
C CYS A 46 21.35 -2.71 0.23
N GLU A 47 20.69 -1.63 0.70
CA GLU A 47 21.32 -0.59 1.52
C GLU A 47 21.21 -0.82 3.02
N PHE A 48 20.14 -1.44 3.48
CA PHE A 48 19.83 -1.65 4.89
C PHE A 48 19.78 -3.13 5.30
N GLY A 49 19.69 -4.06 4.33
CA GLY A 49 19.56 -5.48 4.63
C GLY A 49 18.32 -5.77 5.47
N THR A 50 18.53 -6.28 6.68
CA THR A 50 17.46 -6.60 7.64
C THR A 50 17.24 -5.52 8.70
N ASP A 51 18.07 -4.47 8.72
CA ASP A 51 18.03 -3.45 9.78
C ASP A 51 16.82 -2.50 9.65
N VAL A 52 16.34 -2.31 8.43
CA VAL A 52 15.18 -1.45 8.12
C VAL A 52 14.15 -2.26 7.35
N SER A 53 12.96 -2.35 7.89
CA SER A 53 11.82 -3.02 7.25
C SER A 53 10.98 -2.01 6.49
N ILE A 54 10.60 -2.34 5.26
CA ILE A 54 9.53 -1.64 4.54
C ILE A 54 8.25 -2.43 4.70
N VAL A 55 7.20 -1.73 5.07
CA VAL A 55 5.87 -2.29 5.19
C VAL A 55 4.96 -1.62 4.18
N SER A 56 4.55 -2.38 3.15
CA SER A 56 3.55 -1.93 2.19
C SER A 56 2.14 -2.25 2.67
N ASP A 57 1.15 -1.59 2.08
CA ASP A 57 -0.25 -1.87 2.38
C ASP A 57 -0.65 -3.33 2.13
N GLU A 58 -0.05 -3.95 1.10
CA GLU A 58 -0.28 -5.35 0.81
C GLU A 58 0.19 -6.26 1.95
N ALA A 59 1.22 -5.85 2.70
CA ALA A 59 1.69 -6.60 3.86
C ALA A 59 0.69 -6.59 5.03
N PHE A 60 -0.28 -5.69 5.03
CA PHE A 60 -1.34 -5.64 6.05
C PHE A 60 -2.61 -6.40 5.65
N GLN A 61 -2.71 -6.87 4.41
CA GLN A 61 -3.86 -7.64 3.95
C GLN A 61 -3.86 -9.02 4.59
N LEU A 62 -5.04 -9.57 4.82
CA LEU A 62 -5.19 -10.89 5.45
C LEU A 62 -4.53 -12.01 4.63
N ASP A 63 -4.47 -11.87 3.31
CA ASP A 63 -3.81 -12.82 2.41
C ASP A 63 -2.27 -12.82 2.52
N ALA A 64 -1.67 -11.79 3.12
CA ALA A 64 -0.25 -11.77 3.45
C ALA A 64 0.10 -12.66 4.65
N SER A 65 -0.88 -13.01 5.48
CA SER A 65 -0.67 -13.81 6.69
C SER A 65 -0.42 -15.27 6.37
N LEU A 66 0.69 -15.81 6.91
CA LEU A 66 0.96 -17.24 6.83
C LEU A 66 -0.12 -18.08 7.54
N ALA A 67 -0.54 -17.67 8.74
CA ALA A 67 -1.54 -18.38 9.52
C ALA A 67 -2.88 -18.45 8.77
N VAL A 68 -3.34 -17.31 8.22
CA VAL A 68 -4.58 -17.24 7.46
C VAL A 68 -4.49 -18.05 6.16
N ASN A 69 -3.37 -17.98 5.45
CA ASN A 69 -3.16 -18.78 4.24
C ASN A 69 -3.21 -20.29 4.49
N VAL A 70 -2.70 -20.76 5.64
CA VAL A 70 -2.81 -22.17 6.04
C VAL A 70 -4.26 -22.53 6.33
N ILE A 71 -5.00 -21.68 7.05
CA ILE A 71 -6.43 -21.90 7.35
C ILE A 71 -7.24 -22.02 6.05
N ILE A 72 -7.11 -21.06 5.14
CA ILE A 72 -7.84 -21.05 3.87
C ILE A 72 -7.49 -22.27 3.00
N ALA A 73 -6.21 -22.60 2.88
CA ALA A 73 -5.79 -23.79 2.13
C ALA A 73 -6.30 -25.09 2.76
N ALA A 74 -6.36 -25.17 4.09
CA ALA A 74 -6.91 -26.32 4.79
C ALA A 74 -8.44 -26.43 4.61
N LEU A 75 -9.18 -25.31 4.70
CA LEU A 75 -10.62 -25.29 4.41
C LEU A 75 -10.93 -25.76 2.99
N ARG A 76 -10.20 -25.23 1.99
CA ARG A 76 -10.36 -25.63 0.58
C ARG A 76 -10.07 -27.11 0.34
N LEU A 77 -9.04 -27.67 0.98
CA LEU A 77 -8.71 -29.08 0.83
C LEU A 77 -9.74 -30.00 1.47
N LEU A 78 -10.49 -29.53 2.49
CA LEU A 78 -11.61 -30.27 3.09
C LEU A 78 -12.78 -30.44 2.13
N THR A 79 -13.14 -29.41 1.36
CA THR A 79 -14.24 -29.48 0.38
C THR A 79 -13.78 -30.05 -0.97
N HIS A 80 -12.50 -29.87 -1.32
CA HIS A 80 -11.91 -30.34 -2.58
C HIS A 80 -10.69 -31.24 -2.32
N PRO A 81 -10.88 -32.48 -1.79
CA PRO A 81 -9.79 -33.35 -1.37
C PRO A 81 -8.91 -33.89 -2.52
N ASP A 82 -9.34 -33.72 -3.76
CA ASP A 82 -8.63 -34.13 -4.99
C ASP A 82 -7.82 -33.00 -5.61
N ASP A 83 -7.88 -31.77 -5.04
CA ASP A 83 -7.10 -30.62 -5.52
C ASP A 83 -5.62 -30.75 -5.12
N LYS A 84 -4.84 -31.33 -6.02
CA LYS A 84 -3.39 -31.56 -5.83
C LYS A 84 -2.58 -30.29 -5.71
N LEU A 85 -3.05 -29.19 -6.28
CA LEU A 85 -2.36 -27.89 -6.19
C LEU A 85 -2.49 -27.31 -4.78
N THR A 86 -3.72 -27.28 -4.24
CA THR A 86 -3.99 -26.85 -2.87
C THR A 86 -3.32 -27.77 -1.86
N GLU A 87 -3.35 -29.09 -2.07
CA GLU A 87 -2.63 -30.07 -1.23
C GLU A 87 -1.14 -29.75 -1.18
N SER A 88 -0.50 -29.54 -2.33
CA SER A 88 0.92 -29.22 -2.44
C SER A 88 1.25 -27.87 -1.78
N LYS A 89 0.39 -26.85 -1.96
CA LYS A 89 0.53 -25.53 -1.33
C LYS A 89 0.48 -25.66 0.20
N LEU A 90 -0.52 -26.37 0.72
CA LEU A 90 -0.70 -26.57 2.17
C LEU A 90 0.47 -27.32 2.80
N VAL A 91 0.93 -28.41 2.17
CA VAL A 91 2.10 -29.17 2.64
C VAL A 91 3.34 -28.30 2.68
N LYS A 92 3.58 -27.52 1.63
CA LYS A 92 4.72 -26.60 1.58
C LYS A 92 4.67 -25.54 2.69
N LEU A 93 3.54 -24.85 2.86
CA LEU A 93 3.36 -23.85 3.92
C LEU A 93 3.59 -24.45 5.30
N TYR A 94 3.00 -25.61 5.56
CA TYR A 94 3.11 -26.28 6.86
C TYR A 94 4.53 -26.77 7.17
N GLN A 95 5.16 -27.50 6.24
CA GLN A 95 6.47 -28.09 6.48
C GLN A 95 7.60 -27.05 6.53
N GLN A 96 7.58 -26.07 5.62
CA GLN A 96 8.66 -25.11 5.50
C GLN A 96 8.52 -23.91 6.42
N GLN A 97 7.31 -23.37 6.54
CA GLN A 97 7.13 -22.09 7.23
C GLN A 97 6.57 -22.27 8.66
N VAL A 98 5.71 -23.26 8.89
CA VAL A 98 5.20 -23.51 10.25
C VAL A 98 6.16 -24.41 11.05
N LYS A 99 6.54 -25.57 10.51
CA LYS A 99 7.48 -26.50 11.15
C LYS A 99 8.94 -26.12 10.98
N GLN A 100 9.28 -25.22 10.05
CA GLN A 100 10.66 -24.81 9.76
C GLN A 100 11.62 -25.98 9.52
N THR A 101 11.13 -27.03 8.85
CA THR A 101 11.96 -28.19 8.49
C THR A 101 12.91 -27.79 7.36
N ASP A 102 14.21 -28.03 7.58
CA ASP A 102 15.29 -27.71 6.62
C ASP A 102 15.33 -28.73 5.46
N ARG A 103 14.18 -29.00 4.85
CA ARG A 103 14.07 -29.89 3.67
C ARG A 103 13.97 -29.02 2.42
N ASP A 104 14.84 -29.30 1.45
CA ASP A 104 14.78 -28.66 0.14
C ASP A 104 13.38 -28.81 -0.50
N ASN A 105 12.89 -27.75 -1.12
CA ASN A 105 11.61 -27.70 -1.82
C ASN A 105 11.38 -28.89 -2.77
N ASN A 106 12.43 -29.32 -3.46
CA ASN A 106 12.37 -30.43 -4.39
C ASN A 106 12.26 -31.80 -3.69
N ALA A 107 12.85 -31.95 -2.50
CA ALA A 107 12.79 -33.20 -1.76
C ALA A 107 11.39 -33.53 -1.22
N LEU A 108 10.51 -32.52 -1.04
CA LEU A 108 9.11 -32.75 -0.64
C LEU A 108 8.26 -33.31 -1.78
N PHE A 109 8.62 -33.04 -3.05
CA PHE A 109 7.81 -33.36 -4.23
C PHE A 109 8.46 -34.39 -5.16
N VAL A 110 9.76 -34.65 -5.02
CA VAL A 110 10.56 -35.49 -5.93
C VAL A 110 11.00 -36.82 -5.26
N ASP A 111 10.65 -37.04 -4.00
CA ASP A 111 11.04 -38.29 -3.33
C ASP A 111 10.31 -39.47 -4.00
N GLU A 112 11.12 -40.32 -4.61
CA GLU A 112 10.70 -41.47 -5.45
C GLU A 112 9.91 -42.48 -4.61
N GLY A 113 8.61 -42.45 -4.67
CA GLY A 113 7.75 -43.51 -4.18
C GLY A 113 6.54 -43.02 -3.40
N GLU A 114 5.40 -43.34 -3.88
CA GLU A 114 4.07 -43.59 -3.27
C GLU A 114 3.73 -42.96 -1.89
N ARG A 115 4.49 -42.00 -1.37
CA ARG A 115 4.09 -41.26 -0.19
C ARG A 115 3.05 -40.20 -0.58
N GLU A 116 1.83 -40.45 -0.16
CA GLU A 116 0.79 -39.42 -0.28
C GLU A 116 1.21 -38.15 0.41
N LEU A 117 1.12 -37.02 -0.29
CA LEU A 117 1.45 -35.68 0.24
C LEU A 117 0.72 -35.40 1.57
N LYS A 118 -0.48 -35.94 1.72
CA LYS A 118 -1.28 -35.87 2.97
C LYS A 118 -0.54 -36.38 4.20
N SER A 119 0.42 -37.33 4.05
CA SER A 119 1.21 -37.84 5.17
C SER A 119 2.12 -36.81 5.82
N PHE A 120 2.37 -35.69 5.16
CA PHE A 120 3.14 -34.55 5.68
C PHE A 120 2.29 -33.53 6.45
N LEU A 121 0.97 -33.66 6.43
CA LEU A 121 0.04 -32.83 7.19
C LEU A 121 -0.15 -33.38 8.62
N PRO A 122 -0.74 -32.61 9.54
CA PRO A 122 -1.04 -33.11 10.88
C PRO A 122 -1.99 -34.32 10.81
N SER A 123 -1.67 -35.40 11.55
CA SER A 123 -2.50 -36.62 11.58
C SER A 123 -3.93 -36.32 12.03
N GLY A 124 -4.12 -35.43 13.00
CA GLY A 124 -5.44 -34.99 13.44
C GLY A 124 -6.29 -34.33 12.35
N TYR A 125 -5.66 -33.70 11.35
CA TYR A 125 -6.34 -33.14 10.21
C TYR A 125 -6.69 -34.23 9.18
N VAL A 126 -5.76 -35.12 8.88
CA VAL A 126 -5.95 -36.16 7.84
C VAL A 126 -6.92 -37.26 8.32
N ASP A 127 -6.77 -37.71 9.57
CA ASP A 127 -7.54 -38.87 10.10
C ASP A 127 -8.98 -38.48 10.47
N LYS A 128 -9.25 -37.17 10.70
CA LYS A 128 -10.56 -36.68 11.18
C LYS A 128 -11.32 -35.88 10.13
N PHE A 129 -11.05 -36.05 8.87
CA PHE A 129 -11.65 -35.28 7.76
C PHE A 129 -13.18 -35.19 7.85
N ASP A 130 -13.85 -36.35 7.99
CA ASP A 130 -15.32 -36.43 8.10
C ASP A 130 -15.86 -35.74 9.38
N PHE A 131 -15.09 -35.72 10.44
CA PHE A 131 -15.46 -35.03 11.67
C PHE A 131 -15.35 -33.52 11.49
N LEU A 132 -14.27 -33.04 10.90
CA LEU A 132 -14.01 -31.61 10.65
C LEU A 132 -15.13 -30.99 9.81
N LEU A 133 -15.61 -31.67 8.77
CA LEU A 133 -16.71 -31.21 7.92
C LEU A 133 -18.07 -31.10 8.64
N ARG A 134 -18.20 -31.61 9.86
CA ARG A 134 -19.44 -31.50 10.66
C ARG A 134 -19.42 -30.37 11.67
N LEU A 135 -18.29 -29.71 11.84
CA LEU A 135 -18.15 -28.58 12.74
C LEU A 135 -18.80 -27.34 12.15
N SER A 136 -19.17 -26.39 13.01
CA SER A 136 -19.50 -25.04 12.54
C SER A 136 -18.25 -24.40 11.91
N LEU A 137 -18.43 -23.46 11.00
CA LEU A 137 -17.28 -22.85 10.30
C LEU A 137 -16.29 -22.19 11.28
N VAL A 138 -16.79 -21.60 12.38
CA VAL A 138 -15.92 -21.02 13.43
C VAL A 138 -15.16 -22.11 14.19
N ASP A 139 -15.87 -23.15 14.65
CA ASP A 139 -15.23 -24.27 15.37
C ASP A 139 -14.23 -25.01 14.48
N LEU A 140 -14.52 -25.11 13.17
CA LEU A 140 -13.64 -25.72 12.19
C LEU A 140 -12.34 -24.91 12.05
N VAL A 141 -12.43 -23.59 11.97
CA VAL A 141 -11.26 -22.70 11.92
C VAL A 141 -10.43 -22.82 13.20
N ASP A 142 -11.06 -22.87 14.36
CA ASP A 142 -10.39 -23.07 15.66
C ASP A 142 -9.63 -24.40 15.72
N GLU A 143 -10.27 -25.49 15.25
CA GLU A 143 -9.64 -26.82 15.21
C GLU A 143 -8.45 -26.84 14.25
N ILE A 144 -8.59 -26.22 13.04
CA ILE A 144 -7.49 -26.08 12.08
C ILE A 144 -6.35 -25.26 12.70
N TYR A 145 -6.64 -24.12 13.32
CA TYR A 145 -5.65 -23.30 13.99
C TYR A 145 -4.84 -24.10 15.02
N SER A 146 -5.54 -24.91 15.81
CA SER A 146 -4.93 -25.78 16.82
C SER A 146 -4.12 -26.92 16.22
N LEU A 147 -4.68 -27.65 15.24
CA LEU A 147 -4.04 -28.82 14.60
C LEU A 147 -2.74 -28.46 13.88
N PHE A 148 -2.72 -27.29 13.22
CA PHE A 148 -1.52 -26.79 12.53
C PHE A 148 -0.57 -26.03 13.44
N ASN A 149 -0.88 -25.88 14.75
CA ASN A 149 -0.08 -25.15 15.73
C ASN A 149 0.25 -23.71 15.30
N LEU A 150 -0.71 -23.00 14.73
CA LEU A 150 -0.51 -21.66 14.18
C LEU A 150 -0.24 -20.61 15.26
N GLY A 151 -0.60 -20.87 16.50
CA GLY A 151 -0.29 -20.02 17.66
C GLY A 151 1.20 -19.91 17.98
N SER A 152 2.04 -20.79 17.42
CA SER A 152 3.50 -20.69 17.57
C SER A 152 4.16 -19.69 16.61
N LEU A 153 3.40 -19.15 15.66
CA LEU A 153 3.91 -18.20 14.69
C LEU A 153 3.94 -16.79 15.26
N GLU A 154 5.13 -16.20 15.30
CA GLU A 154 5.32 -14.83 15.76
C GLU A 154 4.73 -13.82 14.75
N GLY A 155 4.19 -12.69 15.25
CA GLY A 155 3.68 -11.60 14.42
C GLY A 155 2.37 -11.90 13.67
N GLN A 156 1.70 -13.04 13.93
CA GLN A 156 0.46 -13.41 13.23
C GLN A 156 -0.82 -13.07 13.99
N SER A 157 -0.74 -12.68 15.26
CA SER A 157 -1.90 -12.50 16.14
C SER A 157 -2.89 -11.48 15.61
N ALA A 158 -2.42 -10.32 15.11
CA ALA A 158 -3.29 -9.28 14.55
C ALA A 158 -4.07 -9.78 13.34
N TYR A 159 -3.41 -10.51 12.44
CA TYR A 159 -4.05 -11.09 11.26
C TYR A 159 -5.12 -12.12 11.64
N VAL A 160 -4.80 -12.97 12.60
CA VAL A 160 -5.72 -14.00 13.08
C VAL A 160 -6.93 -13.37 13.75
N CYS A 161 -6.75 -12.36 14.61
CA CYS A 161 -7.86 -11.63 15.21
C CYS A 161 -8.76 -10.97 14.15
N THR A 162 -8.16 -10.24 13.20
CA THR A 162 -8.93 -9.60 12.12
C THR A 162 -9.61 -10.62 11.21
N PHE A 163 -8.99 -11.79 10.98
CA PHE A 163 -9.61 -12.87 10.23
C PHE A 163 -10.86 -13.40 10.95
N TYR A 164 -10.81 -13.62 12.28
CA TYR A 164 -11.98 -14.02 13.05
C TYR A 164 -13.08 -12.95 13.04
N ASP A 165 -12.73 -11.67 13.11
CA ASP A 165 -13.70 -10.59 13.00
C ASP A 165 -14.38 -10.59 11.64
N THR A 166 -13.59 -10.75 10.56
CA THR A 166 -14.08 -10.87 9.17
C THR A 166 -15.00 -12.09 9.00
N LEU A 167 -14.60 -13.25 9.53
CA LEU A 167 -15.39 -14.47 9.49
C LEU A 167 -16.73 -14.29 10.22
N ASN A 168 -16.71 -13.70 11.43
CA ASN A 168 -17.91 -13.44 12.20
C ASN A 168 -18.84 -12.41 11.53
N GLU A 169 -18.28 -11.40 10.87
CA GLU A 169 -19.05 -10.43 10.08
C GLU A 169 -19.71 -11.10 8.88
N TYR A 170 -18.99 -11.91 8.12
CA TYR A 170 -19.53 -12.72 7.03
C TYR A 170 -20.70 -13.58 7.47
N LEU A 171 -20.58 -14.29 8.61
CA LEU A 171 -21.59 -15.21 9.12
C LEU A 171 -22.86 -14.52 9.65
N ARG A 172 -22.88 -13.20 9.78
CA ARG A 172 -24.13 -12.46 10.13
C ARG A 172 -25.13 -12.44 8.99
N ASP A 173 -24.61 -12.34 7.76
CA ASP A 173 -25.43 -12.10 6.57
C ASP A 173 -25.43 -13.28 5.58
N HIS A 174 -24.54 -14.26 5.77
CA HIS A 174 -24.34 -15.39 4.87
C HIS A 174 -24.47 -16.76 5.59
N PRO A 175 -24.86 -17.82 4.89
CA PRO A 175 -24.84 -19.17 5.45
C PRO A 175 -23.40 -19.64 5.74
N ALA A 176 -23.26 -20.54 6.70
CA ALA A 176 -21.97 -21.09 7.11
C ALA A 176 -21.51 -22.23 6.15
N ASP A 177 -21.48 -21.95 4.85
CA ASP A 177 -20.93 -22.84 3.83
C ASP A 177 -19.46 -22.53 3.60
N ILE A 178 -18.63 -23.59 3.45
CA ILE A 178 -17.17 -23.43 3.31
C ILE A 178 -16.82 -22.91 1.92
N ASP A 179 -17.48 -23.42 0.87
CA ASP A 179 -17.16 -23.03 -0.50
C ASP A 179 -17.62 -21.62 -0.80
N ASP A 180 -18.83 -21.23 -0.32
CA ASP A 180 -19.32 -19.86 -0.43
C ASP A 180 -18.40 -18.87 0.32
N PHE A 181 -17.89 -19.25 1.49
CA PHE A 181 -16.92 -18.43 2.22
C PHE A 181 -15.59 -18.28 1.48
N ILE A 182 -15.10 -19.36 0.86
CA ILE A 182 -13.84 -19.32 0.08
C ILE A 182 -14.00 -18.46 -1.17
N GLU A 183 -15.16 -18.51 -1.84
CA GLU A 183 -15.45 -17.64 -2.99
C GLU A 183 -15.45 -16.17 -2.58
N GLU A 184 -16.17 -15.81 -1.51
CA GLU A 184 -16.18 -14.44 -0.99
C GLU A 184 -14.80 -14.00 -0.48
N TRP A 185 -14.02 -14.94 0.09
CA TRP A 185 -12.64 -14.68 0.47
C TRP A 185 -11.78 -14.25 -0.72
N GLU A 186 -11.88 -14.95 -1.84
CA GLU A 186 -11.11 -14.63 -3.05
C GLU A 186 -11.56 -13.31 -3.69
N ASP A 187 -12.86 -13.03 -3.66
CA ASP A 187 -13.42 -11.85 -4.30
C ASP A 187 -13.18 -10.56 -3.49
N SER A 188 -13.28 -10.62 -2.17
CA SER A 188 -13.27 -9.39 -1.36
C SER A 188 -12.52 -9.49 -0.03
N LEU A 189 -12.79 -10.53 0.80
CA LEU A 189 -12.38 -10.55 2.20
C LEU A 189 -10.85 -10.66 2.40
N SER A 190 -10.14 -11.29 1.46
CA SER A 190 -8.68 -11.42 1.48
C SER A 190 -7.95 -10.08 1.55
N SER A 191 -8.55 -9.04 0.99
CA SER A 191 -8.01 -7.67 0.96
C SER A 191 -8.26 -6.86 2.24
N ASN A 192 -9.01 -7.39 3.21
CA ASN A 192 -9.19 -6.75 4.51
C ASN A 192 -7.84 -6.59 5.21
N THR A 193 -7.66 -5.46 5.90
CA THR A 193 -6.36 -5.09 6.47
C THR A 193 -6.40 -5.09 7.99
N ILE A 194 -5.30 -5.52 8.61
CA ILE A 194 -5.07 -5.34 10.04
C ILE A 194 -4.79 -3.87 10.38
N GLN A 195 -4.95 -3.50 11.65
CA GLN A 195 -4.53 -2.17 12.11
C GLN A 195 -3.01 -2.04 12.06
N SER A 196 -2.57 -0.98 11.40
CA SER A 196 -1.16 -0.78 11.03
C SER A 196 -0.20 -0.50 12.20
N ASP A 197 -0.70 -0.22 13.40
CA ASP A 197 0.12 0.18 14.56
C ASP A 197 0.94 -0.97 15.18
N GLU A 198 0.64 -2.22 14.82
CA GLU A 198 1.25 -3.41 15.39
C GLU A 198 2.50 -3.89 14.61
N VAL A 199 2.71 -3.40 13.39
CA VAL A 199 3.86 -3.80 12.58
C VAL A 199 4.91 -2.69 12.58
N ASP A 200 6.11 -2.98 13.09
CA ASP A 200 7.23 -2.04 13.06
C ASP A 200 7.88 -2.04 11.66
N GLY A 201 8.00 -0.87 11.07
CA GLY A 201 8.60 -0.69 9.75
C GLY A 201 8.23 0.64 9.12
N ILE A 202 9.00 1.05 8.11
CA ILE A 202 8.74 2.25 7.30
C ILE A 202 7.53 1.97 6.41
N ARG A 203 6.52 2.84 6.48
CA ARG A 203 5.30 2.70 5.69
C ARG A 203 5.55 3.10 4.24
N LEU A 204 5.28 2.19 3.31
CA LEU A 204 5.34 2.45 1.86
C LEU A 204 3.95 2.29 1.26
N ILE A 205 3.26 3.41 1.09
CA ILE A 205 1.84 3.44 0.69
C ILE A 205 1.60 4.41 -0.46
N THR A 206 0.49 4.23 -1.17
CA THR A 206 0.07 5.22 -2.17
C THR A 206 -0.57 6.44 -1.52
N ILE A 207 -0.45 7.61 -2.17
CA ILE A 207 -1.03 8.87 -1.66
C ILE A 207 -2.54 8.73 -1.42
N HIS A 208 -3.28 8.00 -2.27
CA HIS A 208 -4.72 7.79 -2.10
C HIS A 208 -5.04 7.04 -0.80
N LYS A 209 -4.27 6.03 -0.48
CA LYS A 209 -4.47 5.22 0.73
C LYS A 209 -3.99 5.93 1.99
N SER A 210 -3.14 6.95 1.88
CA SER A 210 -2.70 7.76 3.02
C SER A 210 -3.75 8.77 3.51
N LYS A 211 -4.90 8.88 2.82
CA LYS A 211 -5.96 9.82 3.22
C LYS A 211 -6.48 9.49 4.62
N GLY A 212 -6.43 10.49 5.52
CA GLY A 212 -6.85 10.34 6.92
C GLY A 212 -5.76 9.85 7.88
N LEU A 213 -4.59 9.44 7.37
CA LEU A 213 -3.45 9.05 8.19
C LEU A 213 -2.51 10.27 8.39
N GLU A 214 -1.69 10.22 9.43
CA GLU A 214 -0.67 11.23 9.75
C GLU A 214 0.61 10.50 10.21
N TYR A 215 1.76 11.00 9.77
CA TYR A 215 3.07 10.47 10.14
C TYR A 215 3.99 11.61 10.54
N ASP A 216 4.87 11.39 11.50
CA ASP A 216 5.84 12.40 11.92
C ASP A 216 6.71 12.85 10.74
N ASN A 217 7.17 11.90 9.93
CA ASN A 217 8.05 12.15 8.80
C ASN A 217 7.47 11.55 7.51
N VAL A 218 7.33 12.35 6.49
CA VAL A 218 6.83 11.93 5.18
C VAL A 218 7.86 12.21 4.10
N LEU A 219 8.15 11.18 3.29
CA LEU A 219 9.01 11.29 2.13
C LEU A 219 8.18 11.02 0.86
N ILE A 220 8.27 11.90 -0.12
CA ILE A 220 7.56 11.79 -1.40
C ILE A 220 8.61 11.73 -2.51
N PRO A 221 9.15 10.54 -2.81
CA PRO A 221 10.03 10.36 -3.95
C PRO A 221 9.24 10.44 -5.26
N PHE A 222 9.92 10.75 -6.36
CA PHE A 222 9.32 10.80 -7.69
C PHE A 222 8.08 11.70 -7.79
N CYS A 223 8.13 12.89 -7.18
CA CYS A 223 7.04 13.88 -7.24
C CYS A 223 7.00 14.62 -8.59
N ASP A 224 7.09 13.87 -9.69
CA ASP A 224 7.18 14.35 -11.07
C ASP A 224 6.09 13.77 -11.99
N TRP A 225 5.06 13.13 -11.43
CA TRP A 225 3.97 12.58 -12.25
C TRP A 225 3.18 13.67 -12.97
N GLY A 226 2.70 13.34 -14.19
CA GLY A 226 1.98 14.28 -15.05
C GLY A 226 0.70 14.86 -14.42
N LEU A 227 0.35 16.08 -14.76
CA LEU A 227 -0.88 16.73 -14.31
C LEU A 227 -2.12 16.07 -14.91
N GLU A 228 -1.98 15.50 -16.10
CA GLU A 228 -3.03 14.78 -16.79
C GLU A 228 -2.55 13.42 -17.26
N LYS A 229 -3.46 12.47 -17.26
CA LYS A 229 -3.28 11.18 -17.92
C LYS A 229 -3.96 11.27 -19.29
N THR A 230 -3.21 11.65 -20.30
CA THR A 230 -3.72 11.91 -21.64
C THR A 230 -3.73 10.70 -22.59
N VAL A 231 -3.13 9.58 -22.19
CA VAL A 231 -3.02 8.40 -23.06
C VAL A 231 -3.82 7.24 -22.47
N GLY A 232 -4.71 6.66 -23.27
CA GLY A 232 -5.51 5.50 -22.89
C GLY A 232 -6.63 5.81 -21.88
N ASN A 233 -7.07 7.06 -21.79
CA ASN A 233 -8.19 7.48 -20.97
C ASN A 233 -9.39 7.75 -21.87
N THR A 234 -10.41 6.92 -21.79
CA THR A 234 -11.69 7.11 -22.50
C THR A 234 -12.65 7.82 -21.57
N ILE A 235 -13.22 8.95 -22.02
CA ILE A 235 -14.28 9.65 -21.31
C ILE A 235 -15.63 9.40 -21.98
N TRP A 236 -16.68 9.44 -21.19
CA TRP A 236 -18.04 9.26 -21.66
C TRP A 236 -18.73 10.62 -21.82
N CYS A 237 -18.85 11.10 -23.05
CA CYS A 237 -19.44 12.38 -23.35
C CYS A 237 -20.95 12.23 -23.56
N PRO A 238 -21.83 13.11 -23.02
CA PRO A 238 -23.24 13.11 -23.31
C PRO A 238 -23.50 13.50 -24.78
N GLY A 239 -24.39 12.76 -25.43
CA GLY A 239 -24.73 13.00 -26.83
C GLY A 239 -25.92 13.94 -27.04
N ASP A 240 -26.79 14.04 -26.03
CA ASP A 240 -28.05 14.80 -26.09
C ASP A 240 -27.91 16.29 -26.44
N ASN A 241 -26.76 16.89 -26.17
CA ASN A 241 -26.42 18.28 -26.48
C ASN A 241 -25.74 18.48 -27.83
N LYS A 242 -25.58 17.41 -28.63
CA LYS A 242 -24.76 17.43 -29.84
C LYS A 242 -25.60 17.27 -31.09
N GLU A 243 -25.08 17.79 -32.21
CA GLU A 243 -25.71 17.61 -33.50
C GLU A 243 -25.68 16.15 -33.97
N LYS A 244 -26.60 15.78 -34.87
CA LYS A 244 -26.61 14.44 -35.45
C LYS A 244 -25.30 14.12 -36.17
N PRO A 245 -24.81 12.89 -36.12
CA PRO A 245 -25.48 11.70 -35.56
C PRO A 245 -25.32 11.49 -34.04
N TYR A 246 -24.55 12.32 -33.36
CA TYR A 246 -24.16 12.14 -31.96
C TYR A 246 -25.35 12.33 -30.99
N GLY A 247 -26.28 13.26 -31.31
CA GLY A 247 -27.45 13.53 -30.49
C GLY A 247 -28.46 12.37 -30.38
N ASP A 248 -28.28 11.31 -31.17
CA ASP A 248 -29.11 10.12 -31.13
C ASP A 248 -28.59 9.08 -30.10
N LEU A 249 -27.43 9.33 -29.49
CA LEU A 249 -26.78 8.44 -28.48
C LEU A 249 -26.77 9.09 -27.10
N PRO A 250 -27.14 8.39 -26.04
CA PRO A 250 -27.13 8.96 -24.68
C PRO A 250 -25.71 9.25 -24.18
N LEU A 251 -24.75 8.39 -24.48
CA LEU A 251 -23.33 8.52 -24.10
C LEU A 251 -22.42 8.03 -25.24
N ILE A 252 -21.30 8.70 -25.43
CA ILE A 252 -20.34 8.42 -26.49
C ILE A 252 -18.96 8.27 -25.87
N PRO A 253 -18.28 7.12 -26.03
CA PRO A 253 -16.90 6.94 -25.56
C PRO A 253 -15.93 7.65 -26.50
N ILE A 254 -15.16 8.60 -25.96
CA ILE A 254 -14.18 9.40 -26.71
C ILE A 254 -12.82 9.29 -26.01
N ASP A 255 -11.76 9.10 -26.78
CA ASP A 255 -10.41 9.14 -26.25
C ASP A 255 -10.05 10.57 -25.81
N PHE A 256 -9.80 10.75 -24.51
CA PHE A 256 -9.41 12.03 -23.95
C PHE A 256 -8.06 12.48 -24.51
N SER A 257 -8.10 13.50 -25.34
CA SER A 257 -6.88 14.06 -25.94
C SER A 257 -7.11 15.48 -26.46
N LYS A 258 -6.03 16.22 -26.66
CA LYS A 258 -6.10 17.57 -27.28
C LYS A 258 -6.73 17.60 -28.67
N LYS A 259 -6.92 16.45 -29.32
CA LYS A 259 -7.64 16.36 -30.61
C LYS A 259 -9.14 16.67 -30.51
N MET A 260 -9.68 16.67 -29.30
CA MET A 260 -11.08 17.08 -29.05
C MET A 260 -11.31 18.60 -29.23
N ILE A 261 -10.23 19.40 -29.13
CA ILE A 261 -10.28 20.85 -29.31
C ILE A 261 -10.64 21.16 -30.78
N GLY A 262 -11.62 22.04 -31.01
CA GLY A 262 -12.16 22.37 -32.34
C GLY A 262 -13.19 21.36 -32.86
N THR A 263 -13.61 20.38 -32.02
CA THR A 263 -14.69 19.44 -32.33
C THR A 263 -15.93 19.73 -31.48
N VAL A 264 -17.02 19.00 -31.73
CA VAL A 264 -18.25 19.06 -30.93
C VAL A 264 -18.06 18.57 -29.49
N PHE A 265 -16.90 18.03 -29.14
CA PHE A 265 -16.51 17.53 -27.82
C PHE A 265 -15.51 18.45 -27.07
N GLU A 266 -15.31 19.68 -27.57
CA GLU A 266 -14.36 20.62 -26.99
C GLU A 266 -14.73 21.01 -25.53
N ASP A 267 -16.02 21.20 -25.27
CA ASP A 267 -16.50 21.58 -23.95
C ASP A 267 -16.33 20.41 -22.94
N ASP A 268 -16.60 19.18 -23.37
CA ASP A 268 -16.36 17.98 -22.57
C ASP A 268 -14.84 17.85 -22.25
N TYR A 269 -13.97 18.16 -23.23
CA TYR A 269 -12.53 18.20 -23.01
C TYR A 269 -12.12 19.22 -21.95
N LYS A 270 -12.67 20.45 -22.04
CA LYS A 270 -12.34 21.51 -21.08
C LYS A 270 -12.78 21.19 -19.66
N GLU A 271 -13.97 20.61 -19.52
CA GLU A 271 -14.51 20.20 -18.23
C GLU A 271 -13.65 19.09 -17.60
N GLU A 272 -13.35 18.03 -18.36
CA GLU A 272 -12.50 16.93 -17.90
C GLU A 272 -11.07 17.41 -17.58
N HIS A 273 -10.51 18.31 -18.41
CA HIS A 273 -9.21 18.92 -18.17
C HIS A 273 -9.16 19.69 -16.85
N LEU A 274 -10.19 20.49 -16.58
CA LEU A 274 -10.31 21.24 -15.33
C LEU A 274 -10.43 20.28 -14.14
N GLN A 275 -11.32 19.29 -14.25
CA GLN A 275 -11.54 18.31 -13.20
C GLN A 275 -10.24 17.53 -12.86
N ASN A 276 -9.54 17.04 -13.87
CA ASN A 276 -8.26 16.36 -13.72
C ASN A 276 -7.22 17.25 -13.01
N THR A 277 -7.18 18.54 -13.37
CA THR A 277 -6.26 19.50 -12.74
C THR A 277 -6.58 19.67 -11.27
N VAL A 278 -7.87 19.89 -10.92
CA VAL A 278 -8.33 20.04 -9.54
C VAL A 278 -8.03 18.77 -8.72
N ASP A 279 -8.36 17.60 -9.24
CA ASP A 279 -8.12 16.32 -8.55
C ASP A 279 -6.63 16.09 -8.27
N ASN A 280 -5.80 16.46 -9.23
CA ASN A 280 -4.37 16.32 -9.08
C ASN A 280 -3.76 17.34 -8.11
N MET A 281 -4.30 18.54 -8.01
CA MET A 281 -3.92 19.51 -6.96
C MET A 281 -4.38 19.04 -5.58
N ASN A 282 -5.59 18.50 -5.49
CA ASN A 282 -6.09 17.89 -4.25
C ASN A 282 -5.20 16.71 -3.80
N LEU A 283 -4.67 15.94 -4.74
CA LEU A 283 -3.75 14.84 -4.41
C LEU A 283 -2.43 15.33 -3.81
N LEU A 284 -1.86 16.45 -4.32
CA LEU A 284 -0.69 17.09 -3.71
C LEU A 284 -1.02 17.59 -2.30
N TYR A 285 -2.15 18.25 -2.13
CA TYR A 285 -2.60 18.70 -0.83
C TYR A 285 -2.71 17.54 0.17
N VAL A 286 -3.34 16.44 -0.24
CA VAL A 286 -3.41 15.22 0.60
C VAL A 286 -2.02 14.73 0.95
N ALA A 287 -1.11 14.61 -0.02
CA ALA A 287 0.24 14.10 0.23
C ALA A 287 1.02 14.98 1.21
N PHE A 288 1.00 16.29 1.03
CA PHE A 288 1.78 17.21 1.84
C PHE A 288 1.25 17.37 3.26
N THR A 289 -0.06 17.27 3.45
CA THR A 289 -0.71 17.36 4.76
C THR A 289 -0.63 16.06 5.59
N ARG A 290 0.06 15.03 5.10
CA ARG A 290 0.32 13.80 5.88
C ARG A 290 1.47 13.94 6.86
N ALA A 291 2.36 14.93 6.65
CA ALA A 291 3.53 15.17 7.50
C ALA A 291 3.14 15.97 8.75
N GLY A 292 3.38 15.39 9.91
CA GLY A 292 3.20 16.08 11.20
C GLY A 292 4.40 16.93 11.58
N LYS A 293 5.63 16.55 11.18
CA LYS A 293 6.87 17.26 11.55
C LYS A 293 7.75 17.59 10.35
N ASN A 294 8.19 16.57 9.62
CA ASN A 294 9.15 16.74 8.54
C ASN A 294 8.58 16.23 7.21
N LEU A 295 8.77 16.99 6.14
CA LEU A 295 8.33 16.66 4.79
C LEU A 295 9.51 16.76 3.82
N PHE A 296 9.78 15.66 3.11
CA PHE A 296 10.80 15.56 2.07
C PHE A 296 10.16 15.30 0.72
N ILE A 297 10.47 16.12 -0.27
CA ILE A 297 9.90 15.98 -1.61
C ILE A 297 11.04 15.92 -2.62
N THR A 298 11.07 14.88 -3.43
CA THR A 298 12.05 14.73 -4.50
C THR A 298 11.34 14.65 -5.85
N GLY A 299 11.77 15.46 -6.81
CA GLY A 299 11.16 15.54 -8.12
C GLY A 299 12.18 15.87 -9.21
N LYS A 300 11.74 15.83 -10.46
CA LYS A 300 12.59 16.08 -11.62
C LYS A 300 12.78 17.58 -11.84
N LYS A 301 14.03 18.05 -11.87
CA LYS A 301 14.34 19.45 -12.21
C LYS A 301 13.95 19.75 -13.65
N ALA A 302 13.21 20.83 -13.88
CA ALA A 302 12.93 21.30 -15.23
C ALA A 302 14.19 21.83 -15.92
N SER A 303 14.32 21.58 -17.23
CA SER A 303 15.42 22.17 -17.99
C SER A 303 15.36 23.71 -17.98
N LYS A 304 16.49 24.38 -18.12
CA LYS A 304 16.54 25.86 -18.17
C LYS A 304 15.55 26.46 -19.17
N THR A 305 15.43 25.83 -20.34
CA THR A 305 14.49 26.28 -21.38
C THR A 305 13.04 26.07 -21.00
N THR A 306 12.72 24.96 -20.35
CA THR A 306 11.37 24.69 -19.84
C THR A 306 11.03 25.63 -18.71
N PHE A 307 11.92 25.84 -17.75
CA PHE A 307 11.71 26.74 -16.63
C PHE A 307 11.48 28.18 -17.05
N THR A 308 12.27 28.71 -18.01
CA THR A 308 12.06 30.05 -18.58
C THR A 308 10.69 30.17 -19.26
N LYS A 309 10.23 29.13 -19.95
CA LYS A 309 8.87 29.11 -20.55
C LYS A 309 7.79 29.16 -19.47
N LEU A 310 7.96 28.42 -18.39
CA LEU A 310 7.03 28.41 -17.25
C LEU A 310 6.95 29.78 -16.57
N GLN A 311 8.09 30.43 -16.33
CA GLN A 311 8.13 31.80 -15.81
C GLN A 311 7.43 32.82 -16.73
N ASN A 312 7.46 32.58 -18.04
CA ASN A 312 6.76 33.40 -19.03
C ASN A 312 5.27 33.03 -19.22
N GLY A 313 4.68 32.23 -18.32
CA GLY A 313 3.27 31.92 -18.30
C GLY A 313 2.84 30.69 -19.11
N ASN A 314 3.78 29.86 -19.56
CA ASN A 314 3.42 28.57 -20.17
C ASN A 314 2.92 27.60 -19.10
N THR A 315 2.02 26.72 -19.51
CA THR A 315 1.40 25.71 -18.65
C THR A 315 2.41 24.65 -18.21
N ALA A 316 2.47 24.33 -16.91
CA ALA A 316 3.21 23.20 -16.38
C ALA A 316 2.61 21.87 -16.87
N THR A 317 3.46 20.87 -17.09
CA THR A 317 3.06 19.53 -17.55
C THR A 317 3.13 18.47 -16.47
N ASP A 318 3.89 18.71 -15.42
CA ASP A 318 4.05 17.83 -14.28
C ASP A 318 4.14 18.60 -12.96
N ARG A 319 4.10 17.87 -11.85
CA ARG A 319 4.07 18.47 -10.51
C ARG A 319 5.40 19.09 -10.11
N SER A 320 6.50 18.48 -10.48
CA SER A 320 7.81 19.00 -10.12
C SER A 320 8.04 20.39 -10.70
N GLN A 321 7.48 20.67 -11.89
CA GLN A 321 7.52 22.01 -12.49
C GLN A 321 6.74 23.04 -11.67
N ILE A 322 5.56 22.68 -11.15
CA ILE A 322 4.76 23.56 -10.28
C ILE A 322 5.52 23.82 -8.98
N ILE A 323 6.04 22.75 -8.35
CA ILE A 323 6.79 22.86 -7.11
C ILE A 323 8.01 23.75 -7.32
N GLN A 324 8.76 23.57 -8.41
CA GLN A 324 9.93 24.40 -8.73
C GLN A 324 9.58 25.88 -8.92
N LEU A 325 8.45 26.20 -9.56
CA LEU A 325 7.97 27.58 -9.67
C LEU A 325 7.59 28.18 -8.30
N VAL A 326 6.92 27.41 -7.45
CA VAL A 326 6.55 27.84 -6.11
C VAL A 326 7.79 28.07 -5.26
N ILE A 327 8.76 27.17 -5.31
CA ILE A 327 10.04 27.30 -4.58
C ILE A 327 10.80 28.55 -5.03
N ASP A 328 10.89 28.82 -6.33
CA ASP A 328 11.56 30.00 -6.87
C ASP A 328 10.93 31.31 -6.35
N ASN A 329 9.61 31.34 -6.24
CA ASN A 329 8.90 32.48 -5.67
C ASN A 329 9.09 32.57 -4.14
N LEU A 330 8.93 31.46 -3.41
CA LEU A 330 9.06 31.41 -1.96
C LEU A 330 10.48 31.71 -1.47
N ALA A 331 11.51 31.31 -2.22
CA ALA A 331 12.89 31.58 -1.89
C ALA A 331 13.18 33.13 -1.76
N ASN A 332 12.43 33.93 -2.49
CA ASN A 332 12.53 35.39 -2.43
C ASN A 332 11.70 36.03 -1.29
N GLU A 333 10.69 35.32 -0.80
CA GLU A 333 9.73 35.83 0.19
C GLU A 333 10.04 35.35 1.62
N LEU A 334 10.69 34.18 1.76
CA LEU A 334 10.95 33.55 3.05
C LEU A 334 12.42 33.71 3.46
N PRO A 335 12.75 34.55 4.45
CA PRO A 335 14.13 34.81 4.86
C PRO A 335 14.82 33.61 5.53
N GLU A 336 14.05 32.60 5.96
CA GLU A 336 14.56 31.38 6.58
C GLU A 336 14.79 30.25 5.56
N ALA A 337 14.43 30.46 4.29
CA ALA A 337 14.63 29.46 3.24
C ALA A 337 16.08 29.51 2.73
N THR A 338 16.69 28.34 2.58
CA THR A 338 17.98 28.18 1.94
C THR A 338 17.82 27.47 0.61
N VAL A 339 18.45 28.01 -0.43
CA VAL A 339 18.49 27.40 -1.75
C VAL A 339 19.94 27.07 -2.06
N ASP A 340 20.25 25.80 -2.21
CA ASP A 340 21.55 25.36 -2.73
C ASP A 340 21.38 24.99 -4.21
N ASP A 341 21.71 25.92 -5.07
CA ASP A 341 21.85 25.66 -6.51
C ASP A 341 23.34 25.39 -6.77
N ALA A 342 23.69 24.13 -6.84
CA ALA A 342 25.05 23.67 -7.10
C ALA A 342 25.57 24.04 -8.52
N GLY A 343 25.02 25.07 -9.12
CA GLY A 343 25.45 25.64 -10.41
C GLY A 343 25.08 24.73 -11.59
N ASP A 344 26.09 24.32 -12.37
CA ASP A 344 25.86 23.40 -13.51
C ASP A 344 25.51 21.96 -13.10
N LYS A 345 25.42 21.66 -11.79
CA LYS A 345 24.98 20.38 -11.30
C LYS A 345 23.47 20.20 -11.47
N GLU A 346 23.10 18.97 -11.65
CA GLU A 346 21.77 18.53 -12.04
C GLU A 346 20.69 18.66 -10.95
N ALA A 347 21.04 19.12 -9.73
CA ALA A 347 20.12 19.21 -8.60
C ALA A 347 20.02 20.61 -8.00
N ILE A 348 18.83 20.95 -7.49
CA ILE A 348 18.58 22.11 -6.63
C ILE A 348 17.99 21.57 -5.35
N SER A 349 18.50 21.95 -4.18
CA SER A 349 17.83 21.72 -2.90
C SER A 349 17.19 23.02 -2.40
N PHE A 350 16.05 22.87 -1.75
CA PHE A 350 15.33 23.94 -1.09
C PHE A 350 14.96 23.45 0.31
N ASP A 351 15.52 24.09 1.31
CA ASP A 351 15.27 23.78 2.71
C ASP A 351 14.54 24.95 3.38
N PHE A 352 13.45 24.63 4.08
CA PHE A 352 12.68 25.58 4.85
C PHE A 352 12.50 25.06 6.29
N GLY A 353 12.90 25.89 7.26
CA GLY A 353 12.90 25.52 8.67
C GLY A 353 14.09 24.67 9.07
N THR A 354 13.96 23.94 10.17
CA THR A 354 15.00 23.04 10.70
C THR A 354 14.44 21.64 10.83
N LEU A 355 15.23 20.65 10.43
CA LEU A 355 14.86 19.26 10.61
C LEU A 355 14.73 18.94 12.11
N LEU A 356 13.51 18.64 12.56
CA LEU A 356 13.20 18.41 13.96
C LEU A 356 13.80 17.07 14.41
N ASP A 357 14.34 17.05 15.62
CA ASP A 357 14.76 15.80 16.27
C ASP A 357 13.53 15.10 16.85
N CYS A 358 13.63 13.77 17.00
CA CYS A 358 12.62 13.01 17.73
C CYS A 358 12.68 13.46 19.20
N GLU A 359 11.69 14.22 19.64
CA GLU A 359 11.49 14.42 21.08
C GLU A 359 11.24 13.03 21.69
N GLN A 360 12.10 12.62 22.62
CA GLN A 360 11.81 11.45 23.42
C GLN A 360 10.41 11.66 24.00
N ARG A 361 9.44 10.92 23.51
CA ARG A 361 8.14 10.85 24.18
C ARG A 361 8.48 10.38 25.58
N VAL A 362 8.47 11.31 26.54
CA VAL A 362 8.31 10.96 27.93
C VAL A 362 6.98 10.20 27.91
N ASP A 363 7.06 8.88 28.03
CA ASP A 363 5.88 8.06 28.26
C ASP A 363 5.21 8.74 29.46
N LYS A 364 4.18 9.50 29.21
CA LYS A 364 3.24 9.91 30.24
C LYS A 364 2.73 8.56 30.73
N GLU A 365 3.30 8.10 31.83
CA GLU A 365 2.71 7.01 32.61
C GLU A 365 1.22 7.28 32.56
N LYS A 366 0.46 6.36 31.99
CA LYS A 366 -0.99 6.42 32.02
C LYS A 366 -1.30 6.53 33.49
N SER A 367 -1.63 7.75 33.92
CA SER A 367 -2.18 7.96 35.25
C SER A 367 -3.44 7.10 35.25
N THR A 368 -3.40 6.02 36.01
CA THR A 368 -4.52 5.14 36.29
C THR A 368 -5.55 5.85 37.17
N GLU A 369 -5.78 7.13 36.92
CA GLU A 369 -6.94 7.83 37.45
C GLU A 369 -8.12 7.51 36.54
N ASN A 370 -8.87 6.53 36.99
CA ASN A 370 -10.15 6.14 36.42
C ASN A 370 -11.14 7.30 36.64
N PRO A 371 -11.52 8.12 35.62
CA PRO A 371 -12.36 9.30 35.82
C PRO A 371 -13.83 8.97 36.10
N PHE A 372 -14.18 7.69 36.27
CA PHE A 372 -15.53 7.23 36.58
C PHE A 372 -15.54 6.47 37.89
N GLU A 373 -15.48 7.18 39.03
CA GLU A 373 -16.05 6.68 40.27
C GLU A 373 -17.57 6.87 40.21
N LEU A 374 -18.29 5.77 39.97
CA LEU A 374 -19.72 5.71 40.20
C LEU A 374 -19.97 5.76 41.71
N THR A 375 -20.32 6.92 42.22
CA THR A 375 -20.87 7.03 43.58
C THR A 375 -22.23 6.33 43.61
N PRO A 376 -22.37 5.27 44.42
CA PRO A 376 -23.68 4.64 44.62
C PRO A 376 -24.62 5.64 45.30
N LYS A 377 -25.83 5.80 44.75
CA LYS A 377 -26.94 6.50 45.41
C LYS A 377 -27.57 5.61 46.47
#